data_ea86a51c004dcd6373a1110f9393ede4
#
_entry.id   ea86a51c004dcd6373a1110f9393ede4
#
_cell.length_a   1.000
_cell.length_b   1.000
_cell.length_c   1.000
_cell.angle_alpha   90.00
_cell.angle_beta   90.00
_cell.angle_gamma   90.00
#
_symmetry.space_group_name_H-M   'P 1'
#
loop_
_entity.id
_entity.type
_entity.pdbx_description
1 polymer ?
#
loop_
_entity_poly.entity_id
_entity_poly.type
_entity_poly.pdbx_seq_one_letter_code
_entity_poly.pdbx_strand_id
1 'polypeptide(L)'
;MKRPIDFEDAIREALADSVTAYCKPLPKDFELPCVLITQVGGRTDYTWAGVGEIDAADVTIDSRAETDAEAVETLRNAIGYLEEAVSSQTTPLLMMELNTFSSTINDPVRPDLKLCTARILTRARREEI
;
A
#
# COMPACT_ATOMS: atom_id res chain seq x y z
N MET A 1 21.39 -9.10 12.68
CA MET A 1 20.95 -9.53 11.35
C MET A 1 20.00 -8.49 10.76
N LYS A 2 20.22 -8.13 9.52
CA LYS A 2 19.35 -7.18 8.80
C LYS A 2 18.45 -7.92 7.84
N ARG A 3 17.17 -7.59 7.82
CA ARG A 3 16.20 -8.22 6.92
C ARG A 3 15.27 -7.17 6.29
N PRO A 4 14.66 -7.50 5.14
CA PRO A 4 13.63 -6.63 4.56
C PRO A 4 12.50 -6.39 5.56
N ILE A 5 11.92 -5.19 5.53
CA ILE A 5 10.74 -4.89 6.34
C ILE A 5 9.50 -5.56 5.74
N ASP A 6 8.45 -5.64 6.53
CA ASP A 6 7.11 -6.00 6.06
C ASP A 6 6.47 -4.75 5.45
N PHE A 7 6.51 -4.63 4.11
CA PHE A 7 6.00 -3.47 3.40
C PHE A 7 4.49 -3.31 3.56
N GLU A 8 3.74 -4.40 3.55
CA GLU A 8 2.29 -4.35 3.73
C GLU A 8 1.94 -3.77 5.09
N ASP A 9 2.60 -4.25 6.13
CA ASP A 9 2.35 -3.79 7.49
C ASP A 9 2.77 -2.33 7.68
N ALA A 10 3.91 -1.92 7.12
CA ALA A 10 4.38 -0.54 7.19
C ALA A 10 3.39 0.44 6.55
N ILE A 11 2.82 0.07 5.41
CA ILE A 11 1.82 0.89 4.72
C ILE A 11 0.52 0.92 5.54
N ARG A 12 0.08 -0.23 6.04
CA ARG A 12 -1.12 -0.31 6.88
C ARG A 12 -1.00 0.58 8.12
N GLU A 13 0.14 0.55 8.79
CA GLU A 13 0.38 1.42 9.96
C GLU A 13 0.37 2.90 9.60
N ALA A 14 0.94 3.27 8.47
CA ALA A 14 0.93 4.66 8.00
C ALA A 14 -0.48 5.18 7.73
N LEU A 15 -1.43 4.30 7.40
CA LEU A 15 -2.82 4.64 7.08
C LEU A 15 -3.79 4.44 8.24
N ALA A 16 -3.37 3.81 9.34
CA ALA A 16 -4.26 3.28 10.38
C ALA A 16 -5.19 4.32 11.00
N ASP A 17 -4.72 5.56 11.19
CA ASP A 17 -5.50 6.63 11.81
C ASP A 17 -6.40 7.39 10.83
N SER A 18 -6.28 7.11 9.54
CA SER A 18 -6.89 7.94 8.50
C SER A 18 -7.83 7.15 7.58
N VAL A 19 -7.53 5.88 7.33
CA VAL A 19 -8.27 5.02 6.41
C VAL A 19 -8.36 3.63 7.01
N THR A 20 -9.50 2.95 6.85
CA THR A 20 -9.61 1.54 7.21
C THR A 20 -8.79 0.72 6.23
N ALA A 21 -7.67 0.17 6.70
CA ALA A 21 -6.70 -0.53 5.86
C ALA A 21 -6.47 -1.95 6.36
N TYR A 22 -6.43 -2.89 5.42
CA TYR A 22 -6.18 -4.30 5.70
C TYR A 22 -4.99 -4.79 4.86
N CYS A 23 -4.21 -5.72 5.43
CA CYS A 23 -3.30 -6.56 4.66
C CYS A 23 -4.03 -7.83 4.25
N LYS A 24 -3.59 -8.47 3.17
CA LYS A 24 -4.25 -9.71 2.76
C LYS A 24 -4.02 -10.83 3.79
N PRO A 25 -4.99 -11.75 3.98
CA PRO A 25 -6.26 -11.80 3.27
C PRO A 25 -7.26 -10.77 3.82
N LEU A 26 -8.14 -10.30 2.94
CA LEU A 26 -9.22 -9.41 3.36
C LEU A 26 -10.17 -10.19 4.30
N PRO A 27 -10.47 -9.67 5.49
CA PRO A 27 -11.39 -10.35 6.40
C PRO A 27 -12.80 -10.42 5.80
N LYS A 28 -13.59 -11.44 6.21
CA LYS A 28 -14.95 -11.64 5.67
C LYS A 28 -15.89 -10.51 6.06
N ASP A 29 -15.68 -9.92 7.21
CA ASP A 29 -16.51 -8.86 7.80
C ASP A 29 -15.85 -7.49 7.71
N PHE A 30 -15.14 -7.25 6.61
CA PHE A 30 -14.46 -5.97 6.40
C PHE A 30 -15.42 -4.79 6.40
N GLU A 31 -14.95 -3.68 6.94
CA GLU A 31 -15.71 -2.43 6.96
C GLU A 31 -15.51 -1.66 5.66
N LEU A 32 -16.54 -0.92 5.24
CA LEU A 32 -16.50 -0.06 4.06
C LEU A 32 -16.60 1.41 4.45
N PRO A 33 -15.94 2.32 3.73
CA PRO A 33 -14.94 2.06 2.70
C PRO A 33 -13.63 1.56 3.29
N CYS A 34 -12.87 0.79 2.53
CA CYS A 34 -11.59 0.26 3.00
C CYS A 34 -10.58 0.13 1.87
N VAL A 35 -9.33 -0.07 2.23
CA VAL A 35 -8.26 -0.42 1.28
C VAL A 35 -7.63 -1.75 1.69
N LEU A 36 -7.25 -2.53 0.69
CA LEU A 36 -6.48 -3.76 0.86
C LEU A 36 -5.08 -3.54 0.27
N ILE A 37 -4.07 -3.84 1.05
CA ILE A 37 -2.67 -3.65 0.69
C ILE A 37 -2.08 -5.02 0.34
N THR A 38 -1.49 -5.14 -0.86
CA THR A 38 -0.90 -6.39 -1.33
C THR A 38 0.45 -6.12 -1.99
N GLN A 39 1.51 -6.71 -1.46
CA GLN A 39 2.80 -6.70 -2.13
C GLN A 39 2.77 -7.70 -3.28
N VAL A 40 3.06 -7.22 -4.50
CA VAL A 40 3.00 -8.04 -5.71
C VAL A 40 4.39 -8.33 -6.29
N GLY A 41 5.43 -7.73 -5.74
CA GLY A 41 6.81 -7.96 -6.18
C GLY A 41 7.79 -7.20 -5.30
N GLY A 42 9.07 -7.46 -5.54
CA GLY A 42 10.11 -6.77 -4.79
C GLY A 42 11.50 -7.13 -5.31
N ARG A 43 12.47 -6.31 -4.94
CA ARG A 43 13.88 -6.54 -5.25
C ARG A 43 14.76 -5.86 -4.21
N THR A 44 16.01 -6.28 -4.15
CA THR A 44 17.02 -5.63 -3.33
C THR A 44 17.94 -4.80 -4.24
N ASP A 45 18.20 -3.55 -3.86
CA ASP A 45 19.17 -2.73 -4.55
C ASP A 45 20.57 -3.10 -4.03
N TYR A 46 21.46 -3.51 -4.94
CA TYR A 46 22.82 -3.88 -4.60
C TYR A 46 23.77 -2.71 -4.78
N THR A 47 24.80 -2.66 -3.94
CA THR A 47 25.87 -1.67 -4.01
C THR A 47 27.19 -2.36 -4.40
N TRP A 48 28.24 -1.55 -4.61
CA TRP A 48 29.59 -2.08 -4.86
C TRP A 48 30.11 -2.99 -3.73
N ALA A 49 29.59 -2.81 -2.50
CA ALA A 49 29.98 -3.59 -1.33
C ALA A 49 29.22 -4.92 -1.21
N GLY A 50 28.34 -5.27 -2.14
CA GLY A 50 27.56 -6.50 -2.12
C GLY A 50 26.07 -6.25 -1.92
N VAL A 51 25.43 -6.96 -0.97
CA VAL A 51 23.99 -6.85 -0.73
C VAL A 51 23.66 -5.43 -0.24
N GLY A 52 22.76 -4.76 -0.95
CA GLY A 52 22.28 -3.44 -0.55
C GLY A 52 21.43 -3.51 0.71
N GLU A 53 21.30 -2.38 1.39
CA GLU A 53 20.48 -2.23 2.59
C GLU A 53 19.08 -1.71 2.27
N ILE A 54 18.81 -1.42 1.00
CA ILE A 54 17.55 -0.86 0.53
C ILE A 54 16.83 -1.89 -0.34
N ASP A 55 15.61 -2.21 0.06
CA ASP A 55 14.72 -3.06 -0.72
C ASP A 55 13.64 -2.19 -1.36
N ALA A 56 13.22 -2.60 -2.56
CA ALA A 56 12.10 -2.00 -3.26
C ALA A 56 10.95 -3.00 -3.31
N ALA A 57 9.72 -2.52 -3.20
CA ALA A 57 8.53 -3.36 -3.31
C ALA A 57 7.49 -2.70 -4.19
N ASP A 58 6.91 -3.50 -5.09
CA ASP A 58 5.72 -3.14 -5.83
C ASP A 58 4.50 -3.56 -5.01
N VAL A 59 3.61 -2.62 -4.77
CA VAL A 59 2.45 -2.82 -3.92
C VAL A 59 1.21 -2.33 -4.64
N THR A 60 0.12 -3.10 -4.56
CA THR A 60 -1.20 -2.64 -4.99
C THR A 60 -2.00 -2.19 -3.78
N ILE A 61 -2.73 -1.10 -3.94
CA ILE A 61 -3.71 -0.64 -2.97
C ILE A 61 -5.06 -0.66 -3.65
N ASP A 62 -5.94 -1.54 -3.19
CA ASP A 62 -7.29 -1.71 -3.72
C ASP A 62 -8.28 -1.05 -2.77
N SER A 63 -9.02 -0.06 -3.24
CA SER A 63 -10.11 0.50 -2.43
C SER A 63 -11.43 -0.16 -2.80
N ARG A 64 -12.26 -0.39 -1.79
CA ARG A 64 -13.62 -0.93 -1.95
C ARG A 64 -14.61 -0.02 -1.27
N ALA A 65 -15.72 0.23 -1.97
CA ALA A 65 -16.78 1.08 -1.45
C ALA A 65 -18.11 0.72 -2.14
N GLU A 66 -19.20 1.30 -1.67
CA GLU A 66 -20.52 1.05 -2.24
C GLU A 66 -20.76 1.84 -3.54
N THR A 67 -20.05 2.96 -3.71
CA THR A 67 -20.19 3.83 -4.89
C THR A 67 -18.83 4.09 -5.53
N ASP A 68 -18.86 4.43 -6.83
CA ASP A 68 -17.65 4.81 -7.58
C ASP A 68 -16.93 6.00 -6.95
N ALA A 69 -17.69 7.05 -6.61
CA ALA A 69 -17.13 8.26 -6.03
C ALA A 69 -16.41 7.99 -4.70
N GLU A 70 -17.01 7.16 -3.86
CA GLU A 70 -16.44 6.80 -2.56
C GLU A 70 -15.19 5.94 -2.72
N ALA A 71 -15.19 4.98 -3.66
CA ALA A 71 -14.02 4.15 -3.93
C ALA A 71 -12.83 5.00 -4.42
N VAL A 72 -13.06 5.92 -5.35
CA VAL A 72 -12.03 6.81 -5.87
C VAL A 72 -11.50 7.74 -4.77
N GLU A 73 -12.40 8.35 -4.00
CA GLU A 73 -12.01 9.26 -2.92
C GLU A 73 -11.20 8.54 -1.84
N THR A 74 -11.60 7.34 -1.45
CA THR A 74 -10.89 6.54 -0.46
C THR A 74 -9.47 6.22 -0.95
N LEU A 75 -9.31 5.85 -2.21
CA LEU A 75 -7.99 5.55 -2.77
C LEU A 75 -7.12 6.80 -2.86
N ARG A 76 -7.68 7.92 -3.30
CA ARG A 76 -6.95 9.20 -3.35
C ARG A 76 -6.47 9.63 -1.97
N ASN A 77 -7.33 9.50 -0.98
CA ASN A 77 -6.98 9.83 0.41
C ASN A 77 -5.87 8.91 0.94
N ALA A 78 -5.96 7.61 0.67
CA ALA A 78 -4.93 6.66 1.09
C ALA A 78 -3.56 7.03 0.49
N ILE A 79 -3.51 7.35 -0.80
CA ILE A 79 -2.28 7.76 -1.46
C ILE A 79 -1.74 9.05 -0.86
N GLY A 80 -2.60 10.05 -0.64
CA GLY A 80 -2.20 11.32 -0.05
C GLY A 80 -1.65 11.18 1.36
N TYR A 81 -2.29 10.39 2.21
CA TYR A 81 -1.80 10.13 3.56
C TYR A 81 -0.47 9.37 3.56
N LEU A 82 -0.30 8.42 2.64
CA LEU A 82 0.96 7.69 2.52
C LEU A 82 2.10 8.62 2.07
N GLU A 83 1.85 9.47 1.09
CA GLU A 83 2.83 10.47 0.64
C GLU A 83 3.22 11.41 1.78
N GLU A 84 2.24 11.85 2.55
CA GLU A 84 2.48 12.71 3.72
C GLU A 84 3.33 12.00 4.77
N ALA A 85 3.05 10.74 5.07
CA ALA A 85 3.82 9.94 6.02
C ALA A 85 5.28 9.80 5.58
N VAL A 86 5.51 9.56 4.29
CA VAL A 86 6.86 9.46 3.71
C VAL A 86 7.58 10.80 3.82
N SER A 87 6.93 11.92 3.44
CA SER A 87 7.51 13.25 3.53
C SER A 87 7.85 13.66 4.96
N SER A 88 6.99 13.29 5.91
CA SER A 88 7.16 13.62 7.33
C SER A 88 8.06 12.64 8.07
N GLN A 89 8.52 11.59 7.39
CA GLN A 89 9.38 10.54 7.96
C GLN A 89 8.73 9.84 9.17
N THR A 90 7.41 9.66 9.13
CA THR A 90 6.66 8.96 10.18
C THR A 90 6.44 7.48 9.86
N THR A 91 7.05 6.98 8.81
CA THR A 91 7.01 5.60 8.35
C THR A 91 8.44 5.13 8.02
N PRO A 92 8.73 3.82 8.10
CA PRO A 92 10.04 3.31 7.66
C PRO A 92 10.28 3.40 6.16
N LEU A 93 9.26 3.75 5.36
CA LEU A 93 9.40 3.93 3.93
C LEU A 93 10.22 5.18 3.61
N LEU A 94 11.21 5.04 2.73
CA LEU A 94 12.08 6.14 2.29
C LEU A 94 11.47 6.94 1.14
N MET A 95 10.66 6.26 0.31
CA MET A 95 9.99 6.89 -0.82
C MET A 95 8.79 6.06 -1.25
N MET A 96 7.86 6.71 -1.93
CA MET A 96 6.82 6.03 -2.69
C MET A 96 6.61 6.75 -4.02
N GLU A 97 6.27 5.99 -5.05
CA GLU A 97 6.00 6.50 -6.38
C GLU A 97 4.71 5.87 -6.89
N LEU A 98 3.76 6.71 -7.27
CA LEU A 98 2.51 6.25 -7.86
C LEU A 98 2.75 5.90 -9.33
N ASN A 99 2.60 4.62 -9.68
CA ASN A 99 2.83 4.14 -11.04
C ASN A 99 1.56 4.13 -11.87
N THR A 100 0.47 3.62 -11.33
CA THR A 100 -0.82 3.55 -12.03
C THR A 100 -1.97 3.80 -11.07
N PHE A 101 -3.07 4.27 -11.64
CA PHE A 101 -4.32 4.55 -10.94
C PHE A 101 -5.44 4.12 -11.88
N SER A 102 -6.13 3.03 -11.56
CA SER A 102 -7.16 2.49 -12.43
C SER A 102 -8.49 3.24 -12.31
N SER A 103 -9.33 3.11 -13.33
CA SER A 103 -10.73 3.49 -13.21
C SER A 103 -11.48 2.46 -12.36
N THR A 104 -12.65 2.85 -11.86
CA THR A 104 -13.47 2.01 -10.99
C THR A 104 -14.12 0.88 -11.80
N ILE A 105 -14.12 -0.32 -11.22
CA ILE A 105 -14.81 -1.49 -11.76
C ILE A 105 -15.67 -2.10 -10.65
N ASN A 106 -16.55 -3.03 -11.03
CA ASN A 106 -17.24 -3.85 -10.04
C ASN A 106 -16.26 -4.87 -9.46
N ASP A 107 -16.34 -5.11 -8.14
CA ASP A 107 -15.52 -6.12 -7.50
C ASP A 107 -15.88 -7.51 -8.07
N PRO A 108 -14.92 -8.28 -8.60
CA PRO A 108 -15.18 -9.59 -9.18
C PRO A 108 -15.79 -10.60 -8.19
N VAL A 109 -15.48 -10.47 -6.90
CA VAL A 109 -15.97 -11.37 -5.85
C VAL A 109 -17.29 -10.88 -5.27
N ARG A 110 -17.42 -9.58 -5.08
CA ARG A 110 -18.63 -8.93 -4.55
C ARG A 110 -19.11 -7.87 -5.55
N PRO A 111 -19.86 -8.25 -6.61
CA PRO A 111 -20.24 -7.32 -7.69
C PRO A 111 -21.10 -6.13 -7.26
N ASP A 112 -21.66 -6.18 -6.04
CA ASP A 112 -22.37 -5.07 -5.41
C ASP A 112 -21.44 -3.95 -4.94
N LEU A 113 -20.13 -4.22 -4.88
CA LEU A 113 -19.11 -3.26 -4.45
C LEU A 113 -18.32 -2.72 -5.65
N LYS A 114 -17.78 -1.52 -5.47
CA LYS A 114 -16.89 -0.88 -6.43
C LYS A 114 -15.45 -1.02 -5.99
N LEU A 115 -14.58 -1.28 -6.94
CA LEU A 115 -13.15 -1.51 -6.72
C LEU A 115 -12.34 -0.54 -7.57
N CYS A 116 -11.37 0.13 -6.94
CA CYS A 116 -10.43 1.01 -7.61
C CYS A 116 -9.02 0.68 -7.13
N THR A 117 -8.06 0.55 -8.04
CA THR A 117 -6.73 0.05 -7.72
C THR A 117 -5.65 1.07 -8.08
N ALA A 118 -4.68 1.26 -7.19
CA ALA A 118 -3.43 1.96 -7.48
C ALA A 118 -2.26 0.99 -7.34
N ARG A 119 -1.24 1.17 -8.17
CA ARG A 119 0.02 0.46 -8.05
C ARG A 119 1.10 1.46 -7.69
N ILE A 120 1.85 1.17 -6.63
CA ILE A 120 2.92 2.04 -6.15
C ILE A 120 4.23 1.26 -6.06
N LEU A 121 5.33 1.99 -6.22
CA LEU A 121 6.67 1.51 -5.92
C LEU A 121 7.10 2.15 -4.60
N THR A 122 7.61 1.35 -3.68
CA THR A 122 8.13 1.81 -2.40
C THR A 122 9.54 1.31 -2.18
N ARG A 123 10.32 2.03 -1.36
CA ARG A 123 11.65 1.62 -0.93
C ARG A 123 11.80 1.83 0.56
N ALA A 124 12.55 0.95 1.20
CA ALA A 124 12.84 1.04 2.63
C ALA A 124 14.18 0.43 2.96
N ARG A 125 14.81 0.91 4.02
CA ARG A 125 15.99 0.26 4.59
C ARG A 125 15.58 -1.01 5.31
N ARG A 126 16.48 -1.97 5.33
CA ARG A 126 16.29 -3.19 6.11
C ARG A 126 16.24 -2.88 7.60
N GLU A 127 15.49 -3.69 8.32
CA GLU A 127 15.41 -3.59 9.78
C GLU A 127 16.50 -4.44 10.43
N GLU A 128 16.97 -4.01 11.59
CA GLU A 128 17.89 -4.75 12.42
C GLU A 128 17.12 -5.59 13.43
N ILE A 129 17.50 -6.85 13.55
CA ILE A 129 16.91 -7.74 14.56
C ILE A 129 17.98 -8.20 15.55
#